data_6dac425ca030bb341a129a67862d68f2
#
_entry.id   6dac425ca030bb341a129a67862d68f2
#
_cell.length_a   1.000
_cell.length_b   1.000
_cell.length_c   1.000
_cell.angle_alpha   90.00
_cell.angle_beta   90.00
_cell.angle_gamma   90.00
#
_symmetry.space_group_name_H-M   'P 1'
#
loop_
_entity.id
_entity.type
_entity.pdbx_description
1 polymer ?
#
loop_
_entity_poly.entity_id
_entity_poly.type
_entity_poly.pdbx_seq_one_letter_code
_entity_poly.pdbx_strand_id
1 'polypeptide(L)'
;MRAYQRVLEQLRSRLRGDVNTMADAALGTKTNEPIGHSSTMPVHMADIGSDVFEQEFTLSLMENEEETLQLVEEALTRIRRKTFGSCVECDGIITKKRLEALPYASTCIRCAEILEKKASFQPRLPR
;
A
#
# COMPACT_ATOMS: atom_id res chain seq x y z
N MET A 1 -10.48 -12.85 16.75
CA MET A 1 -10.11 -11.45 16.69
C MET A 1 -8.69 -11.15 17.03
N ARG A 2 -8.23 -11.65 18.11
CA ARG A 2 -6.85 -11.36 18.48
C ARG A 2 -5.84 -11.82 17.43
N ALA A 3 -6.11 -12.95 16.80
CA ALA A 3 -5.20 -13.45 15.78
C ALA A 3 -5.13 -12.49 14.60
N TYR A 4 -6.26 -11.96 14.18
CA TYR A 4 -6.28 -11.01 13.09
C TYR A 4 -5.61 -9.69 13.51
N GLN A 5 -5.84 -9.28 14.74
CA GLN A 5 -5.22 -8.06 15.21
C GLN A 5 -3.70 -8.17 15.17
N ARG A 6 -3.17 -9.32 15.59
CA ARG A 6 -1.75 -9.55 15.58
C ARG A 6 -1.19 -9.51 14.17
N VAL A 7 -1.87 -10.19 13.26
CA VAL A 7 -1.44 -10.23 11.87
C VAL A 7 -1.44 -8.83 11.28
N LEU A 8 -2.49 -8.06 11.57
CA LEU A 8 -2.59 -6.70 11.04
C LEU A 8 -1.54 -5.78 11.64
N GLU A 9 -1.23 -5.95 12.92
CA GLU A 9 -0.20 -5.13 13.53
C GLU A 9 1.18 -5.43 12.97
N GLN A 10 1.44 -6.72 12.70
CA GLN A 10 2.71 -7.09 12.09
C GLN A 10 2.79 -6.56 10.68
N LEU A 11 1.71 -6.64 9.95
CA LEU A 11 1.66 -6.13 8.59
C LEU A 11 1.85 -4.62 8.58
N ARG A 12 1.23 -3.93 9.54
CA ARG A 12 1.38 -2.48 9.65
C ARG A 12 2.84 -2.09 9.86
N SER A 13 3.51 -2.78 10.78
CA SER A 13 4.90 -2.49 11.05
C SER A 13 5.77 -2.72 9.83
N ARG A 14 5.51 -3.81 9.12
CA ARG A 14 6.30 -4.11 7.94
C ARG A 14 6.06 -3.07 6.85
N LEU A 15 4.80 -2.69 6.63
CA LEU A 15 4.48 -1.71 5.60
C LEU A 15 5.07 -0.35 5.93
N ARG A 16 5.04 0.04 7.18
CA ARG A 16 5.64 1.31 7.57
C ARG A 16 7.14 1.30 7.34
N GLY A 17 7.78 0.18 7.65
CA GLY A 17 9.20 0.06 7.39
C GLY A 17 9.51 0.15 5.91
N ASP A 18 8.71 -0.54 5.09
CA ASP A 18 8.90 -0.53 3.64
C ASP A 18 8.71 0.88 3.08
N VAL A 19 7.68 1.58 3.52
CA VAL A 19 7.42 2.93 3.04
C VAL A 19 8.57 3.85 3.42
N ASN A 20 9.06 3.75 4.64
CA ASN A 20 10.17 4.59 5.06
C ASN A 20 11.43 4.29 4.25
N THR A 21 11.70 3.03 4.01
CA THR A 21 12.84 2.64 3.21
C THR A 21 12.72 3.15 1.79
N MET A 22 11.55 3.02 1.21
CA MET A 22 11.32 3.50 -0.14
C MET A 22 11.43 5.01 -0.23
N ALA A 23 10.93 5.71 0.79
CA ALA A 23 11.02 7.15 0.80
C ALA A 23 12.48 7.59 0.86
N ASP A 24 13.27 6.94 1.69
CA ASP A 24 14.68 7.27 1.77
C ASP A 24 15.36 7.02 0.43
N ALA A 25 15.06 5.91 -0.19
CA ALA A 25 15.66 5.58 -1.47
C ALA A 25 15.23 6.56 -2.56
N ALA A 26 13.97 6.88 -2.60
CA ALA A 26 13.45 7.75 -3.64
C ALA A 26 13.93 9.18 -3.49
N LEU A 27 14.03 9.65 -2.26
CA LEU A 27 14.45 11.02 -2.03
C LEU A 27 15.95 11.16 -1.91
N GLY A 28 16.65 10.06 -1.81
CA GLY A 28 18.10 10.13 -1.69
C GLY A 28 18.56 10.71 -0.40
N THR A 29 17.71 10.69 0.58
CA THR A 29 18.07 11.34 1.79
C THR A 29 19.09 10.62 2.56
N LYS A 30 19.34 9.49 2.18
CA LYS A 30 20.22 8.78 2.89
C LYS A 30 21.42 9.30 2.86
N THR A 31 21.64 9.90 2.32
CA THR A 31 22.60 10.50 2.26
C THR A 31 23.80 10.48 2.70
N ASN A 32 24.04 10.56 3.31
CA ASN A 32 25.24 10.65 3.81
C ASN A 32 26.13 10.01 2.97
N GLU A 33 25.72 9.53 2.25
CA GLU A 33 26.45 8.86 1.54
C GLU A 33 27.24 9.54 0.80
N PRO A 34 28.00 9.40 0.75
CA PRO A 34 28.96 9.90 0.16
C PRO A 34 28.77 10.27 -1.04
N ILE A 35 28.34 10.77 -1.06
CA ILE A 35 28.26 11.38 -1.99
C ILE A 35 29.30 11.56 -2.80
N GLY A 36 30.23 11.57 -2.29
CA GLY A 36 31.29 11.80 -3.06
C GLY A 36 31.16 11.12 -4.33
N HIS A 37 30.70 9.97 -4.29
CA HIS A 37 30.75 9.29 -5.49
C HIS A 37 29.90 9.90 -6.50
N SER A 38 28.83 10.40 -6.18
CA SER A 38 28.01 10.93 -7.21
C SER A 38 28.60 12.19 -7.76
N SER A 39 29.28 12.95 -6.98
CA SER A 39 29.78 14.18 -7.50
C SER A 39 30.98 13.97 -8.37
N THR A 40 31.72 12.94 -8.16
CA THR A 40 32.90 12.77 -8.94
C THR A 40 32.66 12.06 -10.23
N MET A 41 31.53 11.43 -10.38
CA MET A 41 31.33 10.69 -11.57
C MET A 41 30.63 11.44 -12.61
N PRO A 42 31.09 11.40 -13.81
CA PRO A 42 30.35 12.02 -14.88
C PRO A 42 29.13 11.17 -15.12
N VAL A 43 28.04 11.76 -15.28
CA VAL A 43 26.81 11.04 -15.45
C VAL A 43 26.34 11.10 -16.87
N HIS A 44 26.08 9.97 -17.46
CA HIS A 44 25.62 9.92 -18.84
C HIS A 44 24.14 10.20 -18.84
N MET A 45 23.67 10.69 -19.96
CA MET A 45 22.24 10.95 -20.10
C MET A 45 21.41 9.72 -19.84
N ALA A 46 21.89 8.59 -20.29
CA ALA A 46 21.16 7.36 -20.06
C ALA A 46 21.07 7.04 -18.60
N ASP A 47 22.12 7.32 -17.86
CA ASP A 47 22.12 7.05 -16.43
C ASP A 47 21.15 7.98 -15.72
N ILE A 48 21.08 9.22 -16.14
CA ILE A 48 20.17 10.17 -15.56
C ILE A 48 18.74 9.72 -15.81
N GLY A 49 18.43 9.29 -17.04
CA GLY A 49 17.11 8.82 -17.37
C GLY A 49 16.71 7.59 -16.57
N SER A 50 17.67 6.71 -16.37
CA SER A 50 17.42 5.50 -15.65
C SER A 50 17.12 5.81 -14.19
N ASP A 51 17.87 6.72 -13.60
CA ASP A 51 17.65 7.11 -12.21
C ASP A 51 16.28 7.74 -12.01
N VAL A 52 15.84 8.56 -12.94
CA VAL A 52 14.54 9.19 -12.84
C VAL A 52 13.45 8.12 -12.95
N PHE A 53 13.61 7.19 -13.86
CA PHE A 53 12.64 6.13 -14.03
C PHE A 53 12.55 5.30 -12.77
N GLU A 54 13.67 4.95 -12.19
CA GLU A 54 13.67 4.16 -10.97
C GLU A 54 13.04 4.91 -9.82
N GLN A 55 13.28 6.20 -9.75
CA GLN A 55 12.69 7.01 -8.70
C GLN A 55 11.17 7.05 -8.84
N GLU A 56 10.68 7.22 -10.06
CA GLU A 56 9.24 7.24 -10.30
C GLU A 56 8.62 5.90 -9.97
N PHE A 57 9.31 4.82 -10.33
CA PHE A 57 8.81 3.50 -10.05
C PHE A 57 8.74 3.25 -8.55
N THR A 58 9.76 3.69 -7.82
CA THR A 58 9.79 3.55 -6.37
C THR A 58 8.66 4.35 -5.74
N LEU A 59 8.40 5.55 -6.24
CA LEU A 59 7.32 6.36 -5.70
C LEU A 59 5.96 5.71 -5.94
N SER A 60 5.78 5.06 -7.09
CA SER A 60 4.55 4.34 -7.36
C SER A 60 4.36 3.18 -6.41
N LEU A 61 5.43 2.43 -6.15
CA LEU A 61 5.35 1.33 -5.21
C LEU A 61 5.04 1.85 -3.81
N MET A 62 5.62 2.99 -3.45
CA MET A 62 5.39 3.58 -2.15
C MET A 62 3.94 3.98 -2.00
N GLU A 63 3.34 4.53 -3.04
CA GLU A 63 1.94 4.88 -2.99
C GLU A 63 1.06 3.67 -2.77
N ASN A 64 1.37 2.57 -3.45
CA ASN A 64 0.61 1.34 -3.28
C ASN A 64 0.74 0.80 -1.86
N GLU A 65 1.94 0.88 -1.30
CA GLU A 65 2.15 0.42 0.06
C GLU A 65 1.43 1.31 1.05
N GLU A 66 1.40 2.60 0.79
CA GLU A 66 0.70 3.53 1.67
C GLU A 66 -0.80 3.30 1.65
N GLU A 67 -1.35 2.98 0.48
CA GLU A 67 -2.76 2.67 0.39
C GLU A 67 -3.08 1.41 1.18
N THR A 68 -2.24 0.40 1.06
CA THR A 68 -2.44 -0.83 1.80
C THR A 68 -2.31 -0.57 3.30
N LEU A 69 -1.34 0.25 3.68
CA LEU A 69 -1.16 0.60 5.08
C LEU A 69 -2.41 1.26 5.63
N GLN A 70 -3.02 2.14 4.85
CA GLN A 70 -4.24 2.79 5.30
C GLN A 70 -5.36 1.78 5.48
N LEU A 71 -5.49 0.82 4.58
CA LEU A 71 -6.50 -0.22 4.72
C LEU A 71 -6.26 -1.06 5.97
N VAL A 72 -5.00 -1.33 6.29
CA VAL A 72 -4.65 -2.08 7.49
C VAL A 72 -5.04 -1.28 8.74
N GLU A 73 -4.77 0.02 8.73
CA GLU A 73 -5.10 0.84 9.88
C GLU A 73 -6.60 0.96 10.07
N GLU A 74 -7.34 1.03 8.99
CA GLU A 74 -8.79 1.04 9.06
C GLU A 74 -9.31 -0.28 9.62
N ALA A 75 -8.69 -1.40 9.23
CA ALA A 75 -9.09 -2.69 9.76
C ALA A 75 -8.84 -2.77 11.26
N LEU A 76 -7.71 -2.25 11.71
CA LEU A 76 -7.41 -2.23 13.14
C LEU A 76 -8.41 -1.36 13.90
N THR A 77 -8.84 -0.27 13.28
CA THR A 77 -9.87 0.57 13.88
C THR A 77 -11.18 -0.20 14.00
N ARG A 78 -11.53 -0.98 12.99
CA ARG A 78 -12.76 -1.77 13.05
C ARG A 78 -12.68 -2.82 14.15
N ILE A 79 -11.50 -3.39 14.39
CA ILE A 79 -11.34 -4.32 15.50
C ILE A 79 -11.62 -3.62 16.82
N ARG A 80 -11.09 -2.41 16.99
CA ARG A 80 -11.32 -1.65 18.21
C ARG A 80 -12.79 -1.30 18.38
N ARG A 81 -13.50 -1.05 17.28
CA ARG A 81 -14.91 -0.71 17.32
C ARG A 81 -15.81 -1.94 17.30
N LYS A 82 -15.22 -3.11 17.22
CA LYS A 82 -15.95 -4.37 17.21
C LYS A 82 -16.84 -4.53 15.99
N THR A 83 -16.42 -3.96 14.89
CA THR A 83 -17.12 -4.12 13.62
C THR A 83 -16.31 -4.90 12.60
N PHE A 84 -15.17 -5.44 13.02
CA PHE A 84 -14.32 -6.21 12.13
C PHE A 84 -15.04 -7.46 11.67
N GLY A 85 -14.89 -7.80 10.40
CA GLY A 85 -15.53 -8.99 9.86
C GLY A 85 -16.89 -8.73 9.25
N SER A 86 -17.40 -7.51 9.37
CA SER A 86 -18.66 -7.16 8.74
C SER A 86 -18.38 -6.31 7.53
N CYS A 87 -19.09 -6.59 6.45
CA CYS A 87 -18.92 -5.83 5.23
C CYS A 87 -19.43 -4.41 5.44
N VAL A 88 -18.62 -3.42 5.07
CA VAL A 88 -19.04 -2.03 5.27
C VAL A 88 -20.10 -1.59 4.27
N GLU A 89 -20.31 -2.36 3.21
CA GLU A 89 -21.30 -2.00 2.19
C GLU A 89 -22.67 -2.62 2.44
N CYS A 90 -22.69 -3.86 2.83
CA CYS A 90 -23.96 -4.56 2.99
C CYS A 90 -24.22 -5.11 4.38
N ASP A 91 -23.30 -4.84 5.30
CA ASP A 91 -23.37 -5.33 6.67
C ASP A 91 -23.38 -6.85 6.79
N GLY A 92 -23.15 -7.54 5.72
CA GLY A 92 -23.06 -8.99 5.77
C GLY A 92 -21.73 -9.42 6.36
N ILE A 93 -21.58 -10.71 6.53
CA ILE A 93 -20.36 -11.23 7.10
C ILE A 93 -19.32 -11.49 6.05
N ILE A 94 -18.10 -11.03 6.29
CA ILE A 94 -16.98 -11.35 5.41
C ILE A 94 -16.50 -12.73 5.78
N THR A 95 -16.34 -13.61 4.80
CA THR A 95 -15.99 -14.99 5.09
C THR A 95 -14.61 -15.10 5.70
N LYS A 96 -14.42 -16.12 6.49
CA LYS A 96 -13.15 -16.35 7.11
C LYS A 96 -12.05 -16.56 6.09
N LYS A 97 -12.36 -17.24 5.00
CA LYS A 97 -11.40 -17.47 3.94
C LYS A 97 -10.90 -16.16 3.37
N ARG A 98 -11.79 -15.22 3.16
CA ARG A 98 -11.42 -13.94 2.61
C ARG A 98 -10.55 -13.16 3.60
N LEU A 99 -10.89 -13.24 4.88
CA LEU A 99 -10.09 -12.54 5.89
C LEU A 99 -8.72 -13.17 6.06
N GLU A 100 -8.62 -14.48 5.82
CA GLU A 100 -7.31 -15.11 5.90
C GLU A 100 -6.43 -14.67 4.73
N ALA A 101 -7.04 -14.49 3.58
CA ALA A 101 -6.28 -14.05 2.41
C ALA A 101 -6.02 -12.54 2.47
N LEU A 102 -6.99 -11.78 2.91
CA LEU A 102 -6.88 -10.33 3.01
C LEU A 102 -7.36 -9.89 4.38
N PRO A 103 -6.49 -9.86 5.37
CA PRO A 103 -6.94 -9.51 6.72
C PRO A 103 -7.51 -8.11 6.83
N TYR A 104 -7.19 -7.23 5.91
CA TYR A 104 -7.71 -5.87 5.93
C TYR A 104 -8.95 -5.72 5.05
N ALA A 105 -9.55 -6.81 4.61
CA ALA A 105 -10.72 -6.71 3.75
C ALA A 105 -11.85 -6.00 4.50
N SER A 106 -12.49 -5.05 3.83
CA SER A 106 -13.59 -4.32 4.42
C SER A 106 -14.92 -4.67 3.80
N THR A 107 -14.91 -5.42 2.69
CA THR A 107 -16.13 -5.79 1.99
C THR A 107 -16.14 -7.29 1.74
N CYS A 108 -17.32 -7.84 1.60
CA CYS A 108 -17.44 -9.25 1.22
C CYS A 108 -17.12 -9.38 -0.25
N ILE A 109 -16.92 -10.61 -0.71
CA ILE A 109 -16.55 -10.86 -2.09
C ILE A 109 -17.55 -10.25 -3.05
N ARG A 110 -18.82 -10.39 -2.76
CA ARG A 110 -19.85 -9.89 -3.63
C ARG A 110 -19.78 -8.37 -3.78
N CYS A 111 -19.64 -7.65 -2.68
CA CYS A 111 -19.56 -6.21 -2.74
C CYS A 111 -18.26 -5.77 -3.39
N ALA A 112 -17.18 -6.49 -3.14
CA ALA A 112 -15.90 -6.17 -3.76
C ALA A 112 -16.00 -6.29 -5.27
N GLU A 113 -16.66 -7.33 -5.76
CA GLU A 113 -16.84 -7.51 -7.19
C GLU A 113 -17.67 -6.38 -7.79
N ILE A 114 -18.70 -5.96 -7.09
CA ILE A 114 -19.54 -4.87 -7.57
C ILE A 114 -18.72 -3.58 -7.65
N LEU A 115 -17.93 -3.32 -6.63
CA LEU A 115 -17.12 -2.10 -6.63
C LEU A 115 -16.05 -2.13 -7.71
N GLU A 116 -15.48 -3.28 -7.96
CA GLU A 116 -14.48 -3.39 -9.01
C GLU A 116 -15.10 -3.18 -10.39
N LYS A 117 -16.29 -3.69 -10.60
CA LYS A 117 -16.97 -3.49 -11.86
C LYS A 117 -17.30 -2.03 -12.06
N LYS A 118 -17.71 -1.36 -11.01
CA LYS A 118 -17.99 0.06 -11.11
C LYS A 118 -16.74 0.84 -11.43
N ALA A 119 -15.65 0.50 -10.78
CA ALA A 119 -14.39 1.19 -11.00
C ALA A 119 -13.90 0.99 -12.43
N SER A 120 -13.98 -0.24 -12.93
CA SER A 120 -13.49 -0.45 -14.26
C SER A 120 -14.43 0.15 -15.28
N PHE A 121 -15.72 0.30 -14.95
CA PHE A 121 -16.62 0.82 -15.89
C PHE A 121 -16.62 2.29 -15.92
N GLN A 122 -16.15 2.89 -14.96
CA GLN A 122 -16.12 4.19 -14.79
C GLN A 122 -15.24 4.72 -15.70
N PRO A 123 -15.50 5.24 -16.36
CA PRO A 123 -14.77 5.71 -17.29
C PRO A 123 -13.82 6.45 -17.33
N ARG A 124 -13.48 6.29 -17.61
CA ARG A 124 -12.66 6.81 -17.93
C ARG A 124 -13.09 7.86 -18.53
N LEU A 125 -13.75 8.32 -18.30
CA LEU A 125 -14.07 9.33 -18.78
C LEU A 125 -13.59 9.87 -19.76
N PRO A 126 -14.01 10.22 -20.30
CA PRO A 126 -13.78 10.72 -21.40
C PRO A 126 -12.94 11.60 -21.36
N ARG A 127 -12.58 11.75 -21.38
CA ARG A 127 -11.87 12.54 -21.43
C ARG A 127 -12.05 13.30 -22.12
#